data_cdbf88a6a3c8bda6e542562e49310873
#
_entry.id   cdbf88a6a3c8bda6e542562e49310873
#
_cell.length_a   1.000
_cell.length_b   1.000
_cell.length_c   1.000
_cell.angle_alpha   90.00
_cell.angle_beta   90.00
_cell.angle_gamma   90.00
#
_symmetry.space_group_name_H-M   'P 1'
#
loop_
_entity.id
_entity.type
_entity.pdbx_description
1 polymer ?
#
loop_
_entity_poly.entity_id
_entity_poly.type
_entity_poly.pdbx_seq_one_letter_code
_entity_poly.pdbx_strand_id
1 'polypeptide(L)'
;ASDVYKRQDAAFTIRDIATRPQKRMPAAPFTTSTLQQEAAHKLGFTVAQTMMIAQRLYESGRITYMRTDSVNLSSLCINASTAVIKELMGERYVKSRQFHTKTKGAQEAHEAIRPTYMDQTEIEGTPQERRLYDLIWKRTVASQMADAEIEKTTASIQISGQDAAFVATGEVIKFDGFLKVYRESFDEDSENETAEGNLLPPMETGQQLERKEIQALQRFTQHPPRYNEASLVKKLEELGIGRPSTYAPTISTIQQREYVTKGDKGGEEKELVILTLKGDTISQQAKQTVIGAERGKLVPTDVGTVVNDFLLQYFPEIMDYNFTAEVEKKFDDIAEGKTEWTQMMKDFYGDFEPEVEKTLNAKSEHKVGERLLGTDPQSGKPVFVKIGRFGPVVQIGTAEDEELSLIHISEPTRQEAISY
;
A
#
# COMPACT_ATOMS: atom_id res chain seq x y z
N ALA A 1 20.91 -13.31 -22.96
CA ALA A 1 22.02 -12.79 -23.81
C ALA A 1 21.96 -13.39 -25.22
N SER A 2 21.75 -14.71 -25.38
CA SER A 2 21.72 -15.39 -26.70
C SER A 2 20.67 -14.85 -27.68
N ASP A 3 19.58 -14.29 -27.18
CA ASP A 3 18.47 -13.83 -28.04
C ASP A 3 18.75 -12.53 -28.80
N VAL A 4 19.64 -11.66 -28.31
CA VAL A 4 20.01 -10.44 -29.04
C VAL A 4 20.85 -10.80 -30.25
N TYR A 5 21.78 -11.76 -30.12
CA TYR A 5 22.60 -12.23 -31.21
C TYR A 5 21.80 -12.88 -32.35
N LYS A 6 20.74 -13.63 -32.00
CA LYS A 6 19.83 -14.26 -32.99
C LYS A 6 19.00 -13.25 -33.79
N ARG A 7 19.03 -11.97 -33.43
CA ARG A 7 18.23 -10.90 -34.05
C ARG A 7 19.03 -10.00 -34.98
N GLN A 8 20.33 -10.24 -35.16
CA GLN A 8 21.19 -9.43 -36.02
C GLN A 8 20.69 -9.43 -37.47
N ASP A 9 20.38 -10.61 -38.03
CA ASP A 9 19.95 -10.78 -39.39
C ASP A 9 18.41 -10.98 -39.53
N ALA A 10 17.66 -10.76 -38.45
CA ALA A 10 16.22 -10.99 -38.45
C ALA A 10 15.47 -9.85 -39.13
N ALA A 11 14.48 -10.21 -39.93
CA ALA A 11 13.44 -9.29 -40.44
C ALA A 11 12.30 -9.17 -39.45
N PHE A 12 11.75 -7.98 -39.30
CA PHE A 12 10.65 -7.66 -38.38
C PHE A 12 9.41 -7.26 -39.20
N THR A 13 8.35 -8.03 -39.02
CA THR A 13 7.11 -7.81 -39.78
C THR A 13 5.92 -7.73 -38.84
N ILE A 14 5.05 -6.77 -39.00
CA ILE A 14 3.81 -6.68 -38.24
C ILE A 14 2.90 -7.84 -38.66
N ARG A 15 2.75 -8.81 -37.73
CA ARG A 15 1.93 -9.99 -37.98
C ARG A 15 0.45 -9.73 -37.80
N ASP A 16 0.11 -8.98 -36.75
CA ASP A 16 -1.26 -8.71 -36.37
C ASP A 16 -1.37 -7.38 -35.60
N ILE A 17 -2.48 -6.69 -35.84
CA ILE A 17 -2.84 -5.45 -35.13
C ILE A 17 -4.26 -5.61 -34.62
N ALA A 18 -4.38 -5.68 -33.29
CA ALA A 18 -5.67 -5.75 -32.62
C ALA A 18 -5.97 -4.41 -31.92
N THR A 19 -6.98 -3.72 -32.37
CA THR A 19 -7.50 -2.52 -31.72
C THR A 19 -8.80 -2.86 -31.02
N ARG A 20 -8.85 -2.61 -29.70
CA ARG A 20 -10.02 -2.92 -28.87
C ARG A 20 -10.47 -1.68 -28.11
N PRO A 21 -11.76 -1.32 -28.20
CA PRO A 21 -12.33 -0.31 -27.35
C PRO A 21 -12.38 -0.83 -25.90
N GLN A 22 -11.95 -0.01 -24.97
CA GLN A 22 -11.98 -0.27 -23.54
C GLN A 22 -12.67 0.89 -22.83
N LYS A 23 -13.56 0.58 -21.90
CA LYS A 23 -14.17 1.57 -21.00
C LYS A 23 -13.51 1.46 -19.63
N ARG A 24 -13.04 2.61 -19.14
CA ARG A 24 -12.54 2.73 -17.76
C ARG A 24 -13.60 3.44 -16.94
N MET A 25 -14.09 2.77 -15.92
CA MET A 25 -15.09 3.31 -14.98
C MET A 25 -14.41 4.12 -13.88
N PRO A 26 -15.07 5.17 -13.37
CA PRO A 26 -14.58 5.86 -12.19
C PRO A 26 -14.71 4.97 -10.95
N ALA A 27 -13.82 5.19 -10.00
CA ALA A 27 -13.90 4.57 -8.71
C ALA A 27 -15.07 5.13 -7.87
N ALA A 28 -15.49 4.34 -6.87
CA ALA A 28 -16.53 4.73 -5.92
C ALA A 28 -16.14 5.97 -5.09
N PRO A 29 -17.09 6.69 -4.51
CA PRO A 29 -16.83 7.71 -3.51
C PRO A 29 -15.97 7.17 -2.36
N PHE A 30 -15.34 8.06 -1.60
CA PHE A 30 -14.41 7.66 -0.56
C PHE A 30 -15.09 6.97 0.63
N THR A 31 -14.48 5.87 1.05
CA THR A 31 -14.53 5.34 2.42
C THR A 31 -13.39 5.93 3.24
N THR A 32 -13.37 5.69 4.54
CA THR A 32 -12.24 6.08 5.40
C THR A 32 -10.91 5.51 4.88
N SER A 33 -10.89 4.23 4.56
CA SER A 33 -9.69 3.53 4.08
C SER A 33 -9.18 4.12 2.76
N THR A 34 -10.06 4.26 1.76
CA THR A 34 -9.66 4.78 0.45
C THR A 34 -9.27 6.26 0.50
N LEU A 35 -9.87 7.07 1.39
CA LEU A 35 -9.45 8.45 1.61
C LEU A 35 -8.04 8.51 2.22
N GLN A 36 -7.74 7.67 3.19
CA GLN A 36 -6.42 7.60 3.81
C GLN A 36 -5.34 7.20 2.79
N GLN A 37 -5.62 6.23 1.93
CA GLN A 37 -4.72 5.78 0.87
C GLN A 37 -4.44 6.90 -0.15
N GLU A 38 -5.48 7.50 -0.71
CA GLU A 38 -5.34 8.54 -1.73
C GLU A 38 -4.74 9.84 -1.17
N ALA A 39 -5.06 10.22 0.06
CA ALA A 39 -4.44 11.36 0.72
C ALA A 39 -2.94 11.15 0.97
N ALA A 40 -2.53 9.92 1.30
CA ALA A 40 -1.12 9.60 1.43
C ALA A 40 -0.39 9.69 0.09
N HIS A 41 -0.96 9.14 -0.99
CA HIS A 41 -0.33 9.14 -2.31
C HIS A 41 -0.30 10.54 -2.97
N LYS A 42 -1.43 11.26 -2.95
CA LYS A 42 -1.57 12.54 -3.67
C LYS A 42 -1.15 13.76 -2.87
N LEU A 43 -1.36 13.72 -1.56
CA LEU A 43 -1.13 14.88 -0.69
C LEU A 43 0.09 14.72 0.22
N GLY A 44 0.63 13.49 0.35
CA GLY A 44 1.72 13.15 1.26
C GLY A 44 1.30 13.21 2.73
N PHE A 45 0.00 13.08 3.04
CA PHE A 45 -0.50 13.12 4.41
C PHE A 45 -0.34 11.76 5.08
N THR A 46 0.02 11.76 6.36
CA THR A 46 -0.07 10.55 7.17
C THR A 46 -1.53 10.17 7.40
N VAL A 47 -1.78 8.91 7.76
CA VAL A 47 -3.14 8.43 8.07
C VAL A 47 -3.76 9.23 9.23
N ALA A 48 -2.98 9.49 10.28
CA ALA A 48 -3.44 10.31 11.42
C ALA A 48 -3.73 11.75 11.02
N GLN A 49 -2.87 12.37 10.20
CA GLN A 49 -3.07 13.73 9.69
C GLN A 49 -4.32 13.83 8.82
N THR A 50 -4.56 12.85 7.95
CA THR A 50 -5.76 12.77 7.12
C THR A 50 -7.02 12.77 7.97
N MET A 51 -7.05 11.93 9.02
CA MET A 51 -8.22 11.85 9.90
C MET A 51 -8.44 13.11 10.74
N MET A 52 -7.38 13.75 11.21
CA MET A 52 -7.47 15.02 11.93
C MET A 52 -8.06 16.13 11.04
N ILE A 53 -7.62 16.24 9.80
CA ILE A 53 -8.12 17.25 8.86
C ILE A 53 -9.56 16.93 8.46
N ALA A 54 -9.87 15.66 8.17
CA ALA A 54 -11.23 15.23 7.85
C ALA A 54 -12.21 15.48 9.01
N GLN A 55 -11.78 15.31 10.26
CA GLN A 55 -12.57 15.64 11.44
C GLN A 55 -12.94 17.13 11.46
N ARG A 56 -11.98 18.03 11.20
CA ARG A 56 -12.24 19.48 11.14
C ARG A 56 -13.19 19.86 10.02
N LEU A 57 -13.04 19.25 8.84
CA LEU A 57 -13.95 19.47 7.71
C LEU A 57 -15.37 19.01 8.03
N TYR A 58 -15.53 17.90 8.74
CA TYR A 58 -16.82 17.42 9.21
C TYR A 58 -17.43 18.35 10.25
N GLU A 59 -16.69 18.71 11.29
CA GLU A 59 -17.14 19.60 12.36
C GLU A 59 -17.55 21.00 11.86
N SER A 60 -16.89 21.47 10.78
CA SER A 60 -17.26 22.71 10.10
C SER A 60 -18.39 22.55 9.07
N GLY A 61 -18.99 21.34 8.97
CA GLY A 61 -20.11 21.06 8.08
C GLY A 61 -19.74 21.02 6.59
N ARG A 62 -18.46 20.84 6.24
CA ARG A 62 -17.98 20.84 4.85
C ARG A 62 -18.10 19.48 4.16
N ILE A 63 -17.99 18.39 4.92
CA ILE A 63 -18.09 17.02 4.42
C ILE A 63 -19.03 16.19 5.31
N THR A 64 -19.48 15.05 4.81
CA THR A 64 -20.17 14.00 5.58
C THR A 64 -19.25 13.36 6.60
N TYR A 65 -19.79 12.51 7.48
CA TYR A 65 -19.00 11.85 8.50
C TYR A 65 -17.86 11.02 7.92
N MET A 66 -16.65 11.26 8.40
CA MET A 66 -15.42 10.74 7.82
C MET A 66 -15.05 9.32 8.25
N ARG A 67 -15.76 8.73 9.21
CA ARG A 67 -15.56 7.34 9.62
C ARG A 67 -16.67 6.46 9.08
N THR A 68 -16.49 6.00 7.86
CA THR A 68 -17.46 5.17 7.15
C THR A 68 -16.75 4.19 6.22
N ASP A 69 -17.32 3.02 6.08
CA ASP A 69 -16.98 2.01 5.07
C ASP A 69 -18.00 1.99 3.92
N SER A 70 -19.02 2.86 4.00
CA SER A 70 -20.02 2.99 2.96
C SER A 70 -19.52 3.78 1.74
N VAL A 71 -19.89 3.32 0.56
CA VAL A 71 -19.71 4.01 -0.73
C VAL A 71 -21.02 4.60 -1.26
N ASN A 72 -22.11 4.52 -0.48
CA ASN A 72 -23.44 4.98 -0.89
C ASN A 72 -23.50 6.50 -0.93
N LEU A 73 -24.24 7.04 -1.89
CA LEU A 73 -24.59 8.46 -1.96
C LEU A 73 -26.10 8.60 -1.89
N SER A 74 -26.57 9.62 -1.16
CA SER A 74 -27.99 9.97 -1.18
C SER A 74 -28.42 10.46 -2.56
N SER A 75 -29.69 10.31 -2.87
CA SER A 75 -30.28 10.85 -4.09
C SER A 75 -30.08 12.37 -4.23
N LEU A 76 -30.10 13.09 -3.09
CA LEU A 76 -29.79 14.53 -3.06
C LEU A 76 -28.38 14.81 -3.57
N CYS A 77 -27.38 14.08 -3.09
CA CYS A 77 -26.00 14.24 -3.54
C CYS A 77 -25.82 13.88 -5.02
N ILE A 78 -26.44 12.77 -5.47
CA ILE A 78 -26.36 12.36 -6.89
C ILE A 78 -26.97 13.44 -7.79
N ASN A 79 -28.13 13.99 -7.43
CA ASN A 79 -28.78 15.05 -8.21
C ASN A 79 -27.96 16.33 -8.23
N ALA A 80 -27.40 16.74 -7.08
CA ALA A 80 -26.53 17.91 -6.99
C ALA A 80 -25.24 17.72 -7.81
N SER A 81 -24.60 16.55 -7.71
CA SER A 81 -23.42 16.22 -8.53
C SER A 81 -23.73 16.26 -10.04
N THR A 82 -24.89 15.75 -10.42
CA THR A 82 -25.36 15.78 -11.82
C THR A 82 -25.51 17.21 -12.32
N ALA A 83 -26.10 18.10 -11.53
CA ALA A 83 -26.26 19.52 -11.87
C ALA A 83 -24.88 20.19 -12.04
N VAL A 84 -23.96 20.00 -11.11
CA VAL A 84 -22.59 20.55 -11.16
C VAL A 84 -21.83 20.02 -12.38
N ILE A 85 -21.91 18.73 -12.70
CA ILE A 85 -21.24 18.16 -13.87
C ILE A 85 -21.80 18.77 -15.15
N LYS A 86 -23.12 18.93 -15.26
CA LYS A 86 -23.77 19.56 -16.43
C LYS A 86 -23.31 21.00 -16.63
N GLU A 87 -23.24 21.76 -15.54
CA GLU A 87 -22.84 23.17 -15.56
C GLU A 87 -21.36 23.34 -15.95
N LEU A 88 -20.46 22.60 -15.28
CA LEU A 88 -19.02 22.79 -15.46
C LEU A 88 -18.43 22.09 -16.71
N MET A 89 -19.04 20.97 -17.15
CA MET A 89 -18.42 20.10 -18.16
C MET A 89 -19.35 19.74 -19.31
N GLY A 90 -20.65 19.89 -19.13
CA GLY A 90 -21.67 19.58 -20.10
C GLY A 90 -22.30 18.20 -19.90
N GLU A 91 -23.46 18.01 -20.53
CA GLU A 91 -24.32 16.83 -20.35
C GLU A 91 -23.66 15.50 -20.75
N ARG A 92 -22.76 15.52 -21.72
CA ARG A 92 -22.03 14.32 -22.19
C ARG A 92 -21.21 13.67 -21.06
N TYR A 93 -20.78 14.45 -20.07
CA TYR A 93 -19.97 13.96 -18.96
C TYR A 93 -20.79 13.35 -17.81
N VAL A 94 -22.12 13.44 -17.86
CA VAL A 94 -23.00 12.91 -16.81
C VAL A 94 -23.25 11.43 -17.00
N LYS A 95 -23.01 10.65 -15.96
CA LYS A 95 -23.49 9.26 -15.82
C LYS A 95 -23.67 8.94 -14.36
N SER A 96 -24.86 9.24 -13.86
CA SER A 96 -25.22 8.97 -12.47
C SER A 96 -25.15 7.47 -12.17
N ARG A 97 -24.59 7.14 -10.98
CA ARG A 97 -24.44 5.77 -10.50
C ARG A 97 -24.75 5.69 -9.02
N GLN A 98 -25.39 4.59 -8.64
CA GLN A 98 -25.45 4.17 -7.24
C GLN A 98 -24.37 3.10 -7.02
N PHE A 99 -23.44 3.37 -6.12
CA PHE A 99 -22.50 2.39 -5.64
C PHE A 99 -23.08 1.67 -4.43
N HIS A 100 -22.77 0.39 -4.29
CA HIS A 100 -23.19 -0.43 -3.16
C HIS A 100 -21.97 -1.01 -2.49
N THR A 101 -21.95 -0.96 -1.17
CA THR A 101 -20.88 -1.52 -0.37
C THR A 101 -20.91 -3.04 -0.46
N LYS A 102 -19.76 -3.64 -0.77
CA LYS A 102 -19.64 -5.11 -0.88
C LYS A 102 -19.17 -5.77 0.41
N THR A 103 -18.72 -4.99 1.37
CA THR A 103 -18.17 -5.48 2.64
C THR A 103 -19.30 -6.04 3.50
N LYS A 104 -19.22 -7.31 3.89
CA LYS A 104 -20.12 -7.91 4.86
C LYS A 104 -19.95 -7.19 6.20
N GLY A 105 -21.04 -6.72 6.81
CA GLY A 105 -21.03 -5.98 8.06
C GLY A 105 -20.79 -4.47 7.91
N ALA A 106 -20.82 -3.93 6.68
CA ALA A 106 -20.85 -2.49 6.49
C ALA A 106 -22.12 -1.87 7.07
N GLN A 107 -21.97 -0.76 7.78
CA GLN A 107 -23.11 0.00 8.29
C GLN A 107 -23.79 0.74 7.12
N GLU A 108 -24.73 0.09 6.44
CA GLU A 108 -25.41 0.62 5.25
C GLU A 108 -26.14 1.95 5.49
N ALA A 109 -26.38 2.31 6.76
CA ALA A 109 -27.03 3.57 7.15
C ALA A 109 -26.16 4.81 6.89
N HIS A 110 -24.85 4.65 6.67
CA HIS A 110 -23.94 5.76 6.44
C HIS A 110 -23.80 6.07 4.95
N GLU A 111 -23.57 7.34 4.64
CA GLU A 111 -23.11 7.77 3.32
C GLU A 111 -21.59 7.65 3.21
N ALA A 112 -21.07 7.66 1.97
CA ALA A 112 -19.67 7.86 1.68
C ALA A 112 -19.17 9.22 2.17
N ILE A 113 -17.86 9.39 2.23
CA ILE A 113 -17.22 10.68 2.51
C ILE A 113 -17.37 11.55 1.26
N ARG A 114 -18.12 12.63 1.36
CA ARG A 114 -18.43 13.54 0.28
C ARG A 114 -18.59 14.98 0.77
N PRO A 115 -18.51 16.00 -0.09
CA PRO A 115 -18.92 17.36 0.27
C PRO A 115 -20.37 17.42 0.70
N THR A 116 -20.66 18.25 1.69
CA THR A 116 -22.06 18.51 2.12
C THR A 116 -22.81 19.24 1.00
N TYR A 117 -22.16 20.19 0.35
CA TYR A 117 -22.70 20.99 -0.74
C TYR A 117 -21.84 20.83 -1.98
N MET A 118 -22.38 20.24 -3.04
CA MET A 118 -21.63 19.90 -4.26
C MET A 118 -21.28 21.11 -5.13
N ASP A 119 -22.04 22.18 -5.03
CA ASP A 119 -21.82 23.47 -5.68
C ASP A 119 -20.64 24.27 -5.10
N GLN A 120 -20.19 23.93 -3.90
CA GLN A 120 -18.99 24.51 -3.31
C GLN A 120 -17.74 23.77 -3.82
N THR A 121 -17.17 24.25 -4.92
CA THR A 121 -15.95 23.69 -5.51
C THR A 121 -14.70 23.97 -4.66
N GLU A 122 -14.72 25.06 -3.89
CA GLU A 122 -13.63 25.49 -3.02
C GLU A 122 -14.16 25.89 -1.64
N ILE A 123 -13.32 25.81 -0.64
CA ILE A 123 -13.64 26.22 0.74
C ILE A 123 -12.59 27.18 1.29
N GLU A 124 -12.99 28.00 2.25
CA GLU A 124 -12.05 28.72 3.11
C GLU A 124 -11.49 27.77 4.17
N GLY A 125 -10.22 27.95 4.53
CA GLY A 125 -9.53 27.14 5.53
C GLY A 125 -8.03 27.09 5.30
N THR A 126 -7.36 26.26 6.08
CA THR A 126 -5.92 26.00 5.92
C THR A 126 -5.60 25.37 4.55
N PRO A 127 -4.36 25.51 4.04
CA PRO A 127 -3.96 24.84 2.81
C PRO A 127 -4.19 23.33 2.82
N GLN A 128 -4.05 22.70 3.98
CA GLN A 128 -4.27 21.26 4.14
C GLN A 128 -5.76 20.90 4.05
N GLU A 129 -6.63 21.67 4.69
CA GLU A 129 -8.10 21.50 4.61
C GLU A 129 -8.59 21.69 3.17
N ARG A 130 -8.14 22.72 2.48
CA ARG A 130 -8.48 22.96 1.06
C ARG A 130 -8.04 21.80 0.16
N ARG A 131 -6.82 21.30 0.34
CA ARG A 131 -6.30 20.17 -0.47
C ARG A 131 -7.07 18.87 -0.21
N LEU A 132 -7.42 18.57 1.03
CA LEU A 132 -8.19 17.37 1.36
C LEU A 132 -9.64 17.50 0.85
N TYR A 133 -10.26 18.66 0.99
CA TYR A 133 -11.59 18.94 0.47
C TYR A 133 -11.64 18.79 -1.05
N ASP A 134 -10.69 19.40 -1.78
CA ASP A 134 -10.57 19.28 -3.24
C ASP A 134 -10.46 17.81 -3.69
N LEU A 135 -9.66 17.00 -2.98
CA LEU A 135 -9.54 15.58 -3.25
C LEU A 135 -10.89 14.85 -3.09
N ILE A 136 -11.61 15.15 -2.00
CA ILE A 136 -12.93 14.55 -1.71
C ILE A 136 -13.95 15.00 -2.75
N TRP A 137 -13.98 16.29 -3.08
CA TRP A 137 -14.88 16.86 -4.09
C TRP A 137 -14.67 16.21 -5.46
N LYS A 138 -13.41 16.18 -5.93
CA LYS A 138 -13.05 15.59 -7.23
C LYS A 138 -13.43 14.11 -7.32
N ARG A 139 -13.19 13.34 -6.27
CA ARG A 139 -13.56 11.92 -6.25
C ARG A 139 -15.08 11.74 -6.31
N THR A 140 -15.83 12.54 -5.56
CA THR A 140 -17.29 12.47 -5.55
C THR A 140 -17.87 12.83 -6.92
N VAL A 141 -17.43 13.93 -7.51
CA VAL A 141 -17.85 14.35 -8.86
C VAL A 141 -17.50 13.28 -9.89
N ALA A 142 -16.24 12.83 -9.91
CA ALA A 142 -15.76 11.80 -10.83
C ALA A 142 -16.59 10.51 -10.78
N SER A 143 -17.03 10.10 -9.57
CA SER A 143 -17.87 8.91 -9.39
C SER A 143 -19.20 8.99 -10.14
N GLN A 144 -19.72 10.20 -10.41
CA GLN A 144 -20.98 10.47 -11.12
C GLN A 144 -20.77 10.89 -12.58
N MET A 145 -19.53 10.82 -13.06
CA MET A 145 -19.19 11.17 -14.46
C MET A 145 -19.21 9.95 -15.37
N ALA A 146 -19.27 10.21 -16.67
CA ALA A 146 -19.19 9.19 -17.71
C ALA A 146 -17.85 8.45 -17.68
N ASP A 147 -17.88 7.19 -18.12
CA ASP A 147 -16.68 6.37 -18.30
C ASP A 147 -15.70 7.04 -19.26
N ALA A 148 -14.42 6.84 -19.07
CA ALA A 148 -13.45 7.16 -20.11
C ALA A 148 -13.49 6.08 -21.19
N GLU A 149 -13.45 6.49 -22.45
CA GLU A 149 -13.38 5.61 -23.61
C GLU A 149 -11.96 5.63 -24.15
N ILE A 150 -11.33 4.48 -24.10
CA ILE A 150 -9.93 4.28 -24.49
C ILE A 150 -9.90 3.26 -25.61
N GLU A 151 -9.09 3.51 -26.59
CA GLU A 151 -8.81 2.56 -27.64
C GLU A 151 -7.41 2.00 -27.44
N LYS A 152 -7.33 0.71 -27.09
CA LYS A 152 -6.07 0.01 -26.87
C LYS A 152 -5.69 -0.74 -28.12
N THR A 153 -4.55 -0.37 -28.70
CA THR A 153 -3.96 -1.04 -29.85
C THR A 153 -2.80 -1.92 -29.39
N THR A 154 -2.81 -3.16 -29.81
CA THR A 154 -1.74 -4.13 -29.59
C THR A 154 -1.24 -4.62 -30.93
N ALA A 155 0.02 -4.38 -31.24
CA ALA A 155 0.68 -4.88 -32.45
C ALA A 155 1.64 -6.02 -32.09
N SER A 156 1.49 -7.15 -32.79
CA SER A 156 2.40 -8.28 -32.69
C SER A 156 3.40 -8.24 -33.85
N ILE A 157 4.68 -8.17 -33.49
CA ILE A 157 5.79 -8.04 -34.46
C ILE A 157 6.51 -9.38 -34.49
N GLN A 158 6.38 -10.08 -35.63
CA GLN A 158 7.07 -11.35 -35.88
C GLN A 158 8.55 -11.11 -36.15
N ILE A 159 9.38 -11.99 -35.62
CA ILE A 159 10.82 -12.02 -35.85
C ILE A 159 11.11 -13.22 -36.76
N SER A 160 11.75 -13.00 -37.91
CA SER A 160 12.05 -14.10 -38.82
C SER A 160 12.90 -15.18 -38.17
N GLY A 161 12.55 -16.45 -38.42
CA GLY A 161 13.30 -17.61 -37.87
C GLY A 161 13.13 -17.85 -36.36
N GLN A 162 12.14 -17.23 -35.71
CA GLN A 162 11.87 -17.40 -34.28
C GLN A 162 10.37 -17.50 -34.00
N ASP A 163 10.00 -18.29 -32.98
CA ASP A 163 8.61 -18.35 -32.48
C ASP A 163 8.25 -17.16 -31.58
N ALA A 164 9.25 -16.50 -31.00
CA ALA A 164 9.07 -15.32 -30.19
C ALA A 164 8.66 -14.10 -31.04
N ALA A 165 7.85 -13.24 -30.50
CA ALA A 165 7.44 -11.99 -31.12
C ALA A 165 7.65 -10.81 -30.15
N PHE A 166 7.85 -9.61 -30.72
CA PHE A 166 7.71 -8.39 -29.94
C PHE A 166 6.24 -7.98 -29.88
N VAL A 167 5.84 -7.36 -28.80
CA VAL A 167 4.51 -6.79 -28.61
C VAL A 167 4.65 -5.31 -28.32
N ALA A 168 4.03 -4.48 -29.15
CA ALA A 168 3.89 -3.05 -28.91
C ALA A 168 2.45 -2.74 -28.51
N THR A 169 2.27 -1.97 -27.44
CA THR A 169 0.97 -1.54 -26.96
C THR A 169 0.89 -0.03 -26.91
N GLY A 170 -0.24 0.53 -27.34
CA GLY A 170 -0.54 1.95 -27.25
C GLY A 170 -1.98 2.17 -26.86
N GLU A 171 -2.24 3.30 -26.20
CA GLU A 171 -3.58 3.69 -25.79
C GLU A 171 -3.91 5.08 -26.31
N VAL A 172 -5.11 5.25 -26.84
CA VAL A 172 -5.65 6.53 -27.27
C VAL A 172 -6.93 6.82 -26.50
N ILE A 173 -6.97 7.92 -25.78
CA ILE A 173 -8.18 8.37 -25.11
C ILE A 173 -9.08 9.02 -26.16
N LYS A 174 -10.21 8.39 -26.48
CA LYS A 174 -11.22 8.92 -27.39
C LYS A 174 -12.17 9.89 -26.69
N PHE A 175 -12.46 9.59 -25.44
CA PHE A 175 -13.23 10.44 -24.54
C PHE A 175 -12.70 10.31 -23.13
N ASP A 176 -12.33 11.44 -22.54
CA ASP A 176 -11.67 11.49 -21.23
C ASP A 176 -12.61 11.15 -20.06
N GLY A 177 -13.93 11.42 -20.21
CA GLY A 177 -14.90 11.11 -19.18
C GLY A 177 -14.48 11.66 -17.80
N PHE A 178 -14.52 10.79 -16.78
CA PHE A 178 -14.12 11.15 -15.43
C PHE A 178 -12.63 11.50 -15.26
N LEU A 179 -11.76 11.04 -16.17
CA LEU A 179 -10.32 11.34 -16.14
C LEU A 179 -10.02 12.83 -16.27
N LYS A 180 -10.98 13.61 -16.79
CA LYS A 180 -10.90 15.07 -16.85
C LYS A 180 -10.75 15.72 -15.47
N VAL A 181 -11.35 15.10 -14.45
CA VAL A 181 -11.38 15.64 -13.06
C VAL A 181 -10.50 14.85 -12.12
N TYR A 182 -10.45 13.53 -12.27
CA TYR A 182 -9.83 12.66 -11.30
C TYR A 182 -9.12 11.47 -11.94
N ARG A 183 -7.88 11.25 -11.51
CA ARG A 183 -7.11 10.04 -11.80
C ARG A 183 -6.73 9.39 -10.49
N GLU A 184 -6.92 8.10 -10.37
CA GLU A 184 -6.49 7.33 -9.19
C GLU A 184 -4.97 7.23 -9.14
N SER A 185 -4.45 7.12 -7.91
CA SER A 185 -3.06 6.73 -7.69
C SER A 185 -2.97 5.21 -7.59
N PHE A 186 -1.84 4.66 -7.99
CA PHE A 186 -1.56 3.24 -7.87
C PHE A 186 -0.43 3.03 -6.87
N ASP A 187 -0.47 1.91 -6.16
CA ASP A 187 0.64 1.48 -5.31
C ASP A 187 1.88 1.20 -6.16
N GLU A 188 3.06 1.42 -5.60
CA GLU A 188 4.37 1.18 -6.25
C GLU A 188 4.52 -0.25 -6.80
N ASP A 189 3.70 -1.20 -6.32
CA ASP A 189 3.68 -2.60 -6.70
C ASP A 189 2.75 -2.93 -7.87
N SER A 190 1.93 -1.98 -8.31
CA SER A 190 1.09 -2.22 -9.46
C SER A 190 1.96 -2.19 -10.71
N GLU A 191 2.20 -3.36 -11.32
CA GLU A 191 2.83 -3.51 -12.65
C GLU A 191 2.03 -2.79 -13.76
N ASN A 192 0.94 -2.17 -13.40
CA ASN A 192 0.14 -1.27 -14.23
C ASN A 192 0.72 0.16 -14.25
N GLU A 193 2.03 0.31 -14.43
CA GLU A 193 2.51 1.46 -15.15
C GLU A 193 1.84 1.42 -16.51
N THR A 194 0.62 1.92 -16.54
CA THR A 194 -0.06 2.19 -17.79
C THR A 194 0.91 3.04 -18.59
N ALA A 195 1.25 2.57 -19.75
CA ALA A 195 1.91 3.34 -20.79
C ALA A 195 0.95 4.50 -21.17
N GLU A 196 0.74 5.44 -20.22
CA GLU A 196 -0.04 6.64 -20.47
C GLU A 196 0.63 7.41 -21.59
N GLY A 197 0.01 7.38 -22.75
CA GLY A 197 0.41 8.20 -23.86
C GLY A 197 1.40 7.59 -24.86
N ASN A 198 1.70 6.31 -24.82
CA ASN A 198 2.40 5.66 -25.95
C ASN A 198 1.45 5.59 -27.15
N LEU A 199 1.43 6.66 -27.91
CA LEU A 199 0.80 6.66 -29.24
C LEU A 199 1.63 5.79 -30.16
N LEU A 200 1.05 4.69 -30.64
CA LEU A 200 1.66 3.93 -31.71
C LEU A 200 1.47 4.71 -33.04
N PRO A 201 2.50 4.74 -33.91
CA PRO A 201 2.37 5.31 -35.22
C PRO A 201 1.34 4.52 -36.05
N PRO A 202 0.81 5.07 -37.13
CA PRO A 202 0.02 4.29 -38.10
C PRO A 202 0.82 3.08 -38.56
N MET A 203 0.20 1.91 -38.52
CA MET A 203 0.82 0.62 -38.87
C MET A 203 -0.15 -0.23 -39.65
N GLU A 204 0.38 -1.09 -40.53
CA GLU A 204 -0.42 -2.03 -41.34
C GLU A 204 0.08 -3.46 -41.15
N THR A 205 -0.83 -4.43 -41.14
CA THR A 205 -0.47 -5.85 -41.10
C THR A 205 0.34 -6.20 -42.37
N GLY A 206 1.44 -6.92 -42.20
CA GLY A 206 2.40 -7.24 -43.24
C GLY A 206 3.49 -6.17 -43.46
N GLN A 207 3.37 -5.02 -42.82
CA GLN A 207 4.39 -3.97 -42.89
C GLN A 207 5.72 -4.47 -42.32
N GLN A 208 6.78 -4.28 -43.09
CA GLN A 208 8.15 -4.51 -42.63
C GLN A 208 8.64 -3.31 -41.80
N LEU A 209 9.28 -3.59 -40.68
CA LEU A 209 9.81 -2.58 -39.80
C LEU A 209 11.34 -2.54 -39.93
N GLU A 210 11.85 -1.34 -40.05
CA GLU A 210 13.30 -1.10 -39.98
C GLU A 210 13.78 -1.15 -38.53
N ARG A 211 14.76 -2.01 -38.26
CA ARG A 211 15.38 -2.12 -36.97
C ARG A 211 16.32 -0.94 -36.73
N LYS A 212 15.97 -0.03 -35.85
CA LYS A 212 16.86 1.04 -35.40
C LYS A 212 17.77 0.57 -34.28
N GLU A 213 17.15 -0.02 -33.24
CA GLU A 213 17.86 -0.47 -32.05
C GLU A 213 17.05 -1.56 -31.33
N ILE A 214 17.73 -2.57 -30.78
CA ILE A 214 17.14 -3.55 -29.86
C ILE A 214 18.00 -3.57 -28.58
N GLN A 215 17.33 -3.42 -27.44
CA GLN A 215 17.99 -3.53 -26.13
C GLN A 215 17.48 -4.75 -25.37
N ALA A 216 18.42 -5.49 -24.78
CA ALA A 216 18.11 -6.49 -23.77
C ALA A 216 18.66 -6.01 -22.43
N LEU A 217 17.75 -5.76 -21.49
CA LEU A 217 18.08 -5.31 -20.15
C LEU A 217 17.98 -6.48 -19.19
N GLN A 218 19.07 -6.72 -18.45
CA GLN A 218 19.04 -7.61 -17.31
C GLN A 218 18.16 -6.99 -16.21
N ARG A 219 17.28 -7.81 -15.61
CA ARG A 219 16.49 -7.41 -14.45
C ARG A 219 16.58 -8.50 -13.39
N PHE A 220 16.42 -8.11 -12.15
CA PHE A 220 16.32 -9.02 -11.01
C PHE A 220 14.91 -8.96 -10.46
N THR A 221 14.39 -10.12 -10.07
CA THR A 221 13.14 -10.17 -9.29
C THR A 221 13.38 -9.50 -7.94
N GLN A 222 12.42 -8.67 -7.53
CA GLN A 222 12.46 -7.99 -6.24
C GLN A 222 11.49 -8.69 -5.30
N HIS A 223 11.81 -8.66 -4.00
CA HIS A 223 10.84 -9.07 -2.99
C HIS A 223 9.69 -8.06 -2.93
N PRO A 224 8.50 -8.46 -2.45
CA PRO A 224 7.43 -7.50 -2.19
C PRO A 224 7.93 -6.39 -1.26
N PRO A 225 7.59 -5.12 -1.53
CA PRO A 225 8.02 -4.01 -0.69
C PRO A 225 7.36 -4.08 0.69
N ARG A 226 8.01 -3.47 1.67
CA ARG A 226 7.42 -3.27 2.99
C ARG A 226 6.24 -2.32 2.92
N TYR A 227 5.35 -2.42 3.90
CA TYR A 227 4.20 -1.53 4.00
C TYR A 227 4.64 -0.09 4.31
N ASN A 228 3.97 0.86 3.70
CA ASN A 228 3.80 2.20 4.22
C ASN A 228 2.46 2.29 4.98
N GLU A 229 2.13 3.44 5.56
CA GLU A 229 0.86 3.57 6.30
C GLU A 229 -0.36 3.29 5.40
N ALA A 230 -0.35 3.77 4.15
CA ALA A 230 -1.46 3.60 3.21
C ALA A 230 -1.66 2.14 2.79
N SER A 231 -0.59 1.47 2.39
CA SER A 231 -0.66 0.05 2.00
C SER A 231 -0.96 -0.86 3.20
N LEU A 232 -0.58 -0.47 4.43
CA LEU A 232 -0.97 -1.17 5.64
C LEU A 232 -2.48 -1.02 5.92
N VAL A 233 -3.06 0.18 5.77
CA VAL A 233 -4.52 0.38 5.88
C VAL A 233 -5.26 -0.51 4.89
N LYS A 234 -4.81 -0.52 3.63
CA LYS A 234 -5.38 -1.38 2.60
C LYS A 234 -5.33 -2.85 2.99
N LYS A 235 -4.19 -3.30 3.51
CA LYS A 235 -4.03 -4.71 3.94
C LYS A 235 -4.91 -5.06 5.13
N LEU A 236 -5.04 -4.17 6.11
CA LEU A 236 -5.95 -4.34 7.25
C LEU A 236 -7.41 -4.47 6.78
N GLU A 237 -7.85 -3.61 5.86
CA GLU A 237 -9.20 -3.67 5.27
C GLU A 237 -9.43 -4.99 4.51
N GLU A 238 -8.47 -5.41 3.66
CA GLU A 238 -8.54 -6.68 2.93
C GLU A 238 -8.68 -7.90 3.84
N LEU A 239 -8.03 -7.88 4.99
CA LEU A 239 -8.06 -8.95 5.99
C LEU A 239 -9.24 -8.82 6.96
N GLY A 240 -10.04 -7.74 6.89
CA GLY A 240 -11.11 -7.48 7.84
C GLY A 240 -10.62 -7.12 9.24
N ILE A 241 -9.36 -6.68 9.37
CA ILE A 241 -8.76 -6.30 10.67
C ILE A 241 -9.04 -4.83 10.94
N GLY A 242 -9.88 -4.56 11.92
CA GLY A 242 -10.28 -3.21 12.32
C GLY A 242 -11.48 -2.65 11.55
N ARG A 243 -11.77 -1.40 11.84
CA ARG A 243 -12.89 -0.62 11.30
C ARG A 243 -12.42 0.80 10.96
N PRO A 244 -13.23 1.61 10.28
CA PRO A 244 -12.90 3.02 9.98
C PRO A 244 -12.42 3.84 11.19
N SER A 245 -12.88 3.51 12.38
CA SER A 245 -12.49 4.18 13.63
C SER A 245 -11.13 3.73 14.17
N THR A 246 -10.62 2.56 13.80
CA THR A 246 -9.44 1.94 14.42
C THR A 246 -8.19 1.92 13.55
N TYR A 247 -8.29 2.09 12.23
CA TYR A 247 -7.10 2.06 11.36
C TYR A 247 -6.01 3.06 11.78
N ALA A 248 -6.37 4.34 11.88
CA ALA A 248 -5.42 5.38 12.25
C ALA A 248 -4.87 5.21 13.69
N PRO A 249 -5.69 4.95 14.72
CA PRO A 249 -5.19 4.66 16.07
C PRO A 249 -4.23 3.47 16.12
N THR A 250 -4.55 2.37 15.43
CA THR A 250 -3.70 1.17 15.39
C THR A 250 -2.33 1.49 14.83
N ILE A 251 -2.27 2.15 13.66
CA ILE A 251 -1.00 2.52 13.02
C ILE A 251 -0.21 3.50 13.88
N SER A 252 -0.87 4.45 14.55
CA SER A 252 -0.22 5.37 15.47
C SER A 252 0.33 4.64 16.70
N THR A 253 -0.44 3.71 17.28
CA THR A 253 -0.08 2.98 18.49
C THR A 253 1.14 2.09 18.29
N ILE A 254 1.22 1.35 17.18
CA ILE A 254 2.38 0.48 16.91
C ILE A 254 3.68 1.27 16.70
N GLN A 255 3.57 2.51 16.19
CA GLN A 255 4.71 3.43 16.07
C GLN A 255 5.07 4.07 17.42
N GLN A 256 4.08 4.52 18.20
CA GLN A 256 4.29 5.11 19.53
C GLN A 256 4.89 4.11 20.53
N ARG A 257 4.54 2.84 20.40
CA ARG A 257 5.11 1.74 21.21
C ARG A 257 6.45 1.25 20.67
N GLU A 258 6.94 1.88 19.61
CA GLU A 258 8.19 1.51 18.95
C GLU A 258 8.24 0.05 18.47
N TYR A 259 7.08 -0.55 18.17
CA TYR A 259 7.04 -1.89 17.57
C TYR A 259 7.46 -1.85 16.11
N VAL A 260 7.14 -0.74 15.44
CA VAL A 260 7.61 -0.40 14.10
C VAL A 260 8.06 1.06 14.07
N THR A 261 9.01 1.36 13.20
CA THR A 261 9.48 2.73 12.93
C THR A 261 9.43 3.01 11.45
N LYS A 262 9.33 4.29 11.06
CA LYS A 262 9.55 4.68 9.67
C LYS A 262 11.04 4.66 9.39
N GLY A 263 11.42 3.90 8.37
CA GLY A 263 12.81 3.76 7.98
C GLY A 263 12.97 3.70 6.47
N ASP A 264 14.19 3.99 6.06
CA ASP A 264 14.65 3.83 4.71
C ASP A 264 15.61 2.64 4.68
N LYS A 265 15.42 1.76 3.71
CA LYS A 265 16.38 0.68 3.42
C LYS A 265 17.25 1.12 2.25
N GLY A 266 18.54 1.22 2.47
CA GLY A 266 19.50 1.32 1.37
C GLY A 266 19.38 0.05 0.52
N GLY A 267 19.28 0.19 -0.79
CA GLY A 267 19.31 -0.97 -1.67
C GLY A 267 20.74 -1.55 -1.80
N GLU A 268 20.81 -2.67 -2.50
CA GLU A 268 22.09 -3.26 -2.91
C GLU A 268 22.52 -2.69 -4.26
N GLU A 269 23.75 -2.24 -4.36
CA GLU A 269 24.33 -1.88 -5.66
C GLU A 269 24.56 -3.14 -6.47
N LYS A 270 23.96 -3.21 -7.65
CA LYS A 270 24.13 -4.31 -8.59
C LYS A 270 24.47 -3.79 -9.96
N GLU A 271 25.34 -4.51 -10.63
CA GLU A 271 25.67 -4.27 -12.01
C GLU A 271 24.65 -4.96 -12.91
N LEU A 272 23.97 -4.17 -13.74
CA LEU A 272 23.05 -4.65 -14.76
C LEU A 272 23.77 -4.68 -16.10
N VAL A 273 23.62 -5.78 -16.81
CA VAL A 273 24.11 -5.92 -18.18
C VAL A 273 23.02 -5.43 -19.14
N ILE A 274 23.40 -4.51 -20.00
CA ILE A 274 22.57 -4.02 -21.11
C ILE A 274 23.27 -4.40 -22.41
N LEU A 275 22.61 -5.23 -23.22
CA LEU A 275 23.04 -5.53 -24.58
C LEU A 275 22.27 -4.66 -25.56
N THR A 276 22.95 -3.91 -26.39
CA THR A 276 22.35 -3.04 -27.40
C THR A 276 22.81 -3.48 -28.78
N LEU A 277 21.86 -3.86 -29.61
CA LEU A 277 22.08 -4.13 -31.04
C LEU A 277 21.68 -2.89 -31.85
N LYS A 278 22.64 -2.25 -32.47
CA LYS A 278 22.45 -1.09 -33.35
C LYS A 278 23.17 -1.32 -34.67
N GLY A 279 22.45 -1.27 -35.78
CA GLY A 279 22.94 -1.81 -37.05
C GLY A 279 23.29 -3.28 -36.84
N ASP A 280 24.49 -3.70 -37.25
CA ASP A 280 24.96 -5.07 -37.10
C ASP A 280 25.93 -5.23 -35.91
N THR A 281 26.06 -4.21 -35.10
CA THR A 281 26.97 -4.19 -33.95
C THR A 281 26.22 -4.40 -32.65
N ILE A 282 26.71 -5.36 -31.84
CA ILE A 282 26.21 -5.56 -30.47
C ILE A 282 27.25 -4.96 -29.50
N SER A 283 26.80 -4.02 -28.72
CA SER A 283 27.55 -3.47 -27.60
C SER A 283 27.00 -3.97 -26.27
N GLN A 284 27.91 -4.21 -25.34
CA GLN A 284 27.59 -4.55 -23.97
C GLN A 284 27.96 -3.39 -23.05
N GLN A 285 27.08 -2.95 -22.23
CA GLN A 285 27.33 -1.94 -21.21
C GLN A 285 26.94 -2.51 -19.83
N ALA A 286 27.72 -2.16 -18.84
CA ALA A 286 27.43 -2.40 -17.45
C ALA A 286 26.88 -1.10 -16.85
N LYS A 287 25.71 -1.17 -16.21
CA LYS A 287 25.07 -0.04 -15.53
C LYS A 287 24.93 -0.37 -14.05
N GLN A 288 25.56 0.42 -13.20
CA GLN A 288 25.33 0.32 -11.77
C GLN A 288 23.93 0.85 -11.44
N THR A 289 23.19 0.08 -10.67
CA THR A 289 21.87 0.45 -10.18
C THR A 289 21.68 -0.04 -8.75
N VAL A 290 20.85 0.67 -8.02
CA VAL A 290 20.47 0.27 -6.64
C VAL A 290 19.17 -0.50 -6.72
N ILE A 291 19.17 -1.75 -6.23
CA ILE A 291 18.01 -2.63 -6.23
C ILE A 291 17.51 -2.83 -4.80
N GLY A 292 16.19 -2.84 -4.62
CA GLY A 292 15.55 -3.08 -3.32
C GLY A 292 15.70 -1.92 -2.33
N ALA A 293 15.98 -0.70 -2.81
CA ALA A 293 15.91 0.50 -1.99
C ALA A 293 14.43 0.80 -1.65
N GLU A 294 14.15 1.06 -0.39
CA GLU A 294 12.81 1.42 0.09
C GLU A 294 12.90 2.72 0.89
N ARG A 295 11.90 3.59 0.76
CA ARG A 295 11.84 4.86 1.47
C ARG A 295 10.52 5.01 2.22
N GLY A 296 10.59 5.52 3.46
CA GLY A 296 9.42 5.83 4.28
C GLY A 296 8.55 4.62 4.61
N LYS A 297 9.14 3.41 4.61
CA LYS A 297 8.41 2.17 4.92
C LYS A 297 8.37 1.92 6.43
N LEU A 298 7.38 1.15 6.87
CA LEU A 298 7.28 0.69 8.25
C LEU A 298 8.20 -0.52 8.43
N VAL A 299 9.19 -0.36 9.31
CA VAL A 299 10.21 -1.36 9.60
C VAL A 299 10.01 -1.86 11.01
N PRO A 300 9.90 -3.19 11.25
CA PRO A 300 9.87 -3.74 12.60
C PRO A 300 11.16 -3.39 13.34
N THR A 301 11.01 -3.08 14.62
CA THR A 301 12.14 -2.90 15.55
C THR A 301 12.47 -4.22 16.25
N ASP A 302 13.60 -4.28 16.94
CA ASP A 302 13.94 -5.44 17.75
C ASP A 302 12.92 -5.67 18.86
N VAL A 303 12.44 -4.58 19.48
CA VAL A 303 11.38 -4.65 20.51
C VAL A 303 10.09 -5.20 19.90
N GLY A 304 9.70 -4.71 18.71
CA GLY A 304 8.53 -5.21 18.00
C GLY A 304 8.64 -6.68 17.67
N THR A 305 9.82 -7.14 17.23
CA THR A 305 10.07 -8.56 16.92
C THR A 305 9.94 -9.43 18.17
N VAL A 306 10.55 -9.02 19.28
CA VAL A 306 10.46 -9.78 20.55
C VAL A 306 9.02 -9.84 21.06
N VAL A 307 8.27 -8.73 21.00
CA VAL A 307 6.86 -8.72 21.42
C VAL A 307 6.03 -9.63 20.50
N ASN A 308 6.26 -9.58 19.20
CA ASN A 308 5.57 -10.44 18.25
C ASN A 308 5.84 -11.93 18.52
N ASP A 309 7.10 -12.31 18.71
CA ASP A 309 7.48 -13.70 18.97
C ASP A 309 6.90 -14.20 20.29
N PHE A 310 6.90 -13.36 21.32
CA PHE A 310 6.26 -13.66 22.59
C PHE A 310 4.76 -13.90 22.42
N LEU A 311 4.07 -13.00 21.72
CA LEU A 311 2.63 -13.13 21.51
C LEU A 311 2.28 -14.36 20.66
N LEU A 312 3.05 -14.66 19.61
CA LEU A 312 2.87 -15.86 18.80
C LEU A 312 3.07 -17.16 19.61
N GLN A 313 3.99 -17.15 20.57
CA GLN A 313 4.29 -18.30 21.41
C GLN A 313 3.20 -18.56 22.47
N TYR A 314 2.70 -17.50 23.11
CA TYR A 314 1.81 -17.62 24.25
C TYR A 314 0.34 -17.34 23.96
N PHE A 315 0.04 -16.63 22.88
CA PHE A 315 -1.32 -16.21 22.48
C PHE A 315 -1.57 -16.40 20.98
N PRO A 316 -1.32 -17.61 20.43
CA PRO A 316 -1.38 -17.85 18.98
C PRO A 316 -2.77 -17.58 18.42
N GLU A 317 -3.85 -17.84 19.17
CA GLU A 317 -5.22 -17.61 18.71
C GLU A 317 -5.52 -16.12 18.51
N ILE A 318 -5.05 -15.25 19.42
CA ILE A 318 -5.21 -13.80 19.29
C ILE A 318 -4.37 -13.24 18.15
N MET A 319 -3.23 -13.88 17.86
CA MET A 319 -2.33 -13.49 16.77
C MET A 319 -2.78 -14.00 15.40
N ASP A 320 -3.82 -14.83 15.33
CA ASP A 320 -4.41 -15.23 14.06
C ASP A 320 -5.03 -14.00 13.36
N TYR A 321 -4.75 -13.84 12.06
CA TYR A 321 -5.26 -12.71 11.29
C TYR A 321 -6.79 -12.67 11.21
N ASN A 322 -7.46 -13.82 11.34
CA ASN A 322 -8.92 -13.91 11.33
C ASN A 322 -9.54 -13.51 12.67
N PHE A 323 -8.77 -13.54 13.77
CA PHE A 323 -9.30 -13.29 15.12
C PHE A 323 -10.07 -11.98 15.21
N THR A 324 -9.48 -10.86 14.77
CA THR A 324 -10.15 -9.56 14.81
C THR A 324 -11.40 -9.54 13.94
N ALA A 325 -11.35 -10.13 12.75
CA ALA A 325 -12.50 -10.21 11.85
C ALA A 325 -13.65 -11.04 12.45
N GLU A 326 -13.32 -12.14 13.13
CA GLU A 326 -14.32 -12.97 13.84
C GLU A 326 -14.94 -12.26 15.04
N VAL A 327 -14.14 -11.53 15.83
CA VAL A 327 -14.64 -10.73 16.95
C VAL A 327 -15.56 -9.61 16.46
N GLU A 328 -15.16 -8.91 15.40
CA GLU A 328 -16.00 -7.86 14.79
C GLU A 328 -17.33 -8.43 14.27
N LYS A 329 -17.30 -9.62 13.66
CA LYS A 329 -18.52 -10.31 13.24
C LYS A 329 -19.43 -10.67 14.43
N LYS A 330 -18.86 -11.11 15.56
CA LYS A 330 -19.64 -11.35 16.79
C LYS A 330 -20.29 -10.07 17.31
N PHE A 331 -19.61 -8.91 17.19
CA PHE A 331 -20.20 -7.62 17.53
C PHE A 331 -21.35 -7.24 16.59
N ASP A 332 -21.24 -7.52 15.30
CA ASP A 332 -22.35 -7.33 14.35
C ASP A 332 -23.55 -8.21 14.72
N ASP A 333 -23.31 -9.49 15.07
CA ASP A 333 -24.38 -10.40 15.53
C ASP A 333 -25.04 -9.93 16.83
N ILE A 334 -24.30 -9.30 17.75
CA ILE A 334 -24.84 -8.67 18.96
C ILE A 334 -25.70 -7.45 18.59
N ALA A 335 -25.20 -6.60 17.70
CA ALA A 335 -25.94 -5.40 17.25
C ALA A 335 -27.26 -5.76 16.55
N GLU A 336 -27.31 -6.90 15.86
CA GLU A 336 -28.52 -7.44 15.23
C GLU A 336 -29.42 -8.22 16.21
N GLY A 337 -29.04 -8.36 17.47
CA GLY A 337 -29.81 -9.07 18.50
C GLY A 337 -29.81 -10.60 18.36
N LYS A 338 -28.85 -11.16 17.61
CA LYS A 338 -28.70 -12.62 17.42
C LYS A 338 -28.00 -13.29 18.58
N THR A 339 -27.13 -12.56 19.28
CA THR A 339 -26.31 -13.07 20.39
C THR A 339 -26.27 -12.03 21.51
N GLU A 340 -26.24 -12.51 22.74
CA GLU A 340 -26.09 -11.69 23.94
C GLU A 340 -24.62 -11.34 24.18
N TRP A 341 -24.31 -10.05 24.37
CA TRP A 341 -22.94 -9.58 24.58
C TRP A 341 -22.27 -10.20 25.80
N THR A 342 -23.06 -10.45 26.87
CA THR A 342 -22.57 -11.07 28.11
C THR A 342 -22.10 -12.51 27.87
N GLN A 343 -22.79 -13.25 27.01
CA GLN A 343 -22.39 -14.62 26.66
C GLN A 343 -21.07 -14.60 25.87
N MET A 344 -20.97 -13.74 24.86
CA MET A 344 -19.74 -13.57 24.06
C MET A 344 -18.53 -13.21 24.94
N MET A 345 -18.70 -12.28 25.88
CA MET A 345 -17.63 -11.88 26.80
C MET A 345 -17.23 -13.00 27.75
N LYS A 346 -18.22 -13.76 28.25
CA LYS A 346 -17.97 -14.92 29.14
C LYS A 346 -17.19 -16.00 28.42
N ASP A 347 -17.56 -16.31 27.18
CA ASP A 347 -16.88 -17.33 26.38
C ASP A 347 -15.44 -16.88 26.10
N PHE A 348 -15.24 -15.65 25.63
CA PHE A 348 -13.90 -15.12 25.37
C PHE A 348 -13.01 -15.08 26.63
N TYR A 349 -13.54 -14.58 27.75
CA TYR A 349 -12.79 -14.45 29.00
C TYR A 349 -12.46 -15.83 29.60
N GLY A 350 -13.37 -16.80 29.45
CA GLY A 350 -13.18 -18.17 29.94
C GLY A 350 -11.99 -18.89 29.29
N ASP A 351 -11.69 -18.57 28.05
CA ASP A 351 -10.53 -19.12 27.34
C ASP A 351 -9.26 -18.27 27.52
N PHE A 352 -9.40 -16.95 27.52
CA PHE A 352 -8.28 -16.01 27.55
C PHE A 352 -7.61 -15.90 28.93
N GLU A 353 -8.38 -15.76 30.01
CA GLU A 353 -7.83 -15.56 31.38
C GLU A 353 -6.94 -16.71 31.85
N PRO A 354 -7.29 -18.00 31.65
CA PRO A 354 -6.42 -19.11 32.01
C PRO A 354 -5.06 -19.08 31.28
N GLU A 355 -5.03 -18.64 30.02
CA GLU A 355 -3.77 -18.49 29.27
C GLU A 355 -2.93 -17.32 29.82
N VAL A 356 -3.56 -16.21 30.23
CA VAL A 356 -2.87 -15.09 30.88
C VAL A 356 -2.27 -15.56 32.22
N GLU A 357 -3.04 -16.23 33.09
CA GLU A 357 -2.57 -16.75 34.37
C GLU A 357 -1.42 -17.77 34.20
N LYS A 358 -1.57 -18.69 33.27
CA LYS A 358 -0.53 -19.68 32.93
C LYS A 358 0.75 -18.98 32.46
N THR A 359 0.64 -17.97 31.61
CA THR A 359 1.78 -17.22 31.08
C THR A 359 2.47 -16.40 32.15
N LEU A 360 1.71 -15.76 33.06
CA LEU A 360 2.25 -15.00 34.20
C LEU A 360 2.98 -15.91 35.19
N ASN A 361 2.48 -17.14 35.39
CA ASN A 361 3.07 -18.10 36.31
C ASN A 361 4.18 -18.95 35.67
N ALA A 362 4.29 -18.96 34.34
CA ALA A 362 5.36 -19.64 33.65
C ALA A 362 6.71 -18.99 34.00
N LYS A 363 7.54 -19.70 34.77
CA LYS A 363 8.95 -19.38 34.87
C LYS A 363 9.57 -19.67 33.50
N SER A 364 9.75 -18.65 32.70
CA SER A 364 10.38 -18.79 31.38
C SER A 364 11.83 -19.25 31.60
N GLU A 365 12.13 -20.50 31.26
CA GLU A 365 13.50 -21.02 31.20
C GLU A 365 14.31 -20.32 30.11
N HIS A 366 13.62 -19.78 29.10
CA HIS A 366 14.20 -18.94 28.05
C HIS A 366 13.44 -17.61 27.97
N LYS A 367 14.05 -16.56 28.48
CA LYS A 367 13.49 -15.20 28.29
C LYS A 367 13.51 -14.89 26.80
N VAL A 368 12.33 -14.66 26.23
CA VAL A 368 12.19 -14.22 24.83
C VAL A 368 13.05 -12.97 24.62
N GLY A 369 13.90 -12.98 23.59
CA GLY A 369 14.84 -11.87 23.34
C GLY A 369 16.16 -11.95 24.11
N GLU A 370 16.44 -13.04 24.82
CA GLU A 370 17.73 -13.30 25.46
C GLU A 370 18.47 -14.43 24.73
N ARG A 371 19.72 -14.17 24.30
CA ARG A 371 20.57 -15.15 23.62
C ARG A 371 21.87 -15.32 24.36
N LEU A 372 22.18 -16.55 24.77
CA LEU A 372 23.49 -16.89 25.32
C LEU A 372 24.53 -16.84 24.19
N LEU A 373 25.57 -16.03 24.36
CA LEU A 373 26.69 -15.92 23.42
C LEU A 373 27.85 -16.86 23.78
N GLY A 374 27.99 -17.19 25.06
CA GLY A 374 29.10 -18.00 25.57
C GLY A 374 29.44 -17.63 27.02
N THR A 375 30.69 -17.85 27.39
CA THR A 375 31.22 -17.58 28.75
C THR A 375 32.33 -16.54 28.66
N ASP A 376 32.30 -15.55 29.49
CA ASP A 376 33.36 -14.57 29.64
C ASP A 376 34.65 -15.24 30.12
N PRO A 377 35.76 -15.16 29.36
CA PRO A 377 36.99 -15.83 29.69
C PRO A 377 37.67 -15.29 30.97
N GLN A 378 37.32 -14.08 31.41
CA GLN A 378 37.92 -13.46 32.59
C GLN A 378 37.17 -13.82 33.86
N SER A 379 35.85 -13.73 33.87
CA SER A 379 35.01 -13.98 35.03
C SER A 379 34.41 -15.38 35.11
N GLY A 380 34.44 -16.16 34.01
CA GLY A 380 33.79 -17.46 33.91
C GLY A 380 32.26 -17.39 33.91
N LYS A 381 31.69 -16.18 33.86
CA LYS A 381 30.25 -15.96 33.91
C LYS A 381 29.62 -16.06 32.49
N PRO A 382 28.36 -16.49 32.37
CA PRO A 382 27.68 -16.53 31.06
C PRO A 382 27.47 -15.12 30.50
N VAL A 383 27.60 -14.99 29.20
CA VAL A 383 27.41 -13.74 28.43
C VAL A 383 26.14 -13.85 27.61
N PHE A 384 25.21 -12.95 27.86
CA PHE A 384 23.95 -12.89 27.15
C PHE A 384 23.81 -11.59 26.35
N VAL A 385 23.19 -11.67 25.18
CA VAL A 385 22.61 -10.50 24.51
C VAL A 385 21.11 -10.50 24.79
N LYS A 386 20.59 -9.36 25.20
CA LYS A 386 19.16 -9.17 25.41
C LYS A 386 18.73 -7.77 25.03
N ILE A 387 17.43 -7.60 24.80
CA ILE A 387 16.83 -6.30 24.55
C ILE A 387 16.44 -5.68 25.88
N GLY A 388 17.14 -4.62 26.27
CA GLY A 388 16.83 -3.80 27.44
C GLY A 388 15.88 -2.66 27.12
N ARG A 389 15.50 -1.90 28.16
CA ARG A 389 14.59 -0.75 28.03
C ARG A 389 15.11 0.34 27.07
N PHE A 390 16.42 0.44 26.90
CA PHE A 390 17.08 1.46 26.07
C PHE A 390 17.80 0.86 24.85
N GLY A 391 17.39 -0.34 24.42
CA GLY A 391 17.99 -1.04 23.27
C GLY A 391 18.76 -2.30 23.64
N PRO A 392 19.48 -2.90 22.68
CA PRO A 392 20.23 -4.13 22.90
C PRO A 392 21.34 -3.92 23.94
N VAL A 393 21.49 -4.89 24.83
CA VAL A 393 22.51 -4.90 25.87
C VAL A 393 23.22 -6.24 25.91
N VAL A 394 24.52 -6.22 26.19
CA VAL A 394 25.30 -7.40 26.58
C VAL A 394 25.31 -7.46 28.09
N GLN A 395 24.91 -8.58 28.66
CA GLN A 395 24.94 -8.86 30.08
C GLN A 395 25.98 -9.95 30.36
N ILE A 396 26.83 -9.72 31.33
CA ILE A 396 27.77 -10.71 31.86
C ILE A 396 27.25 -11.10 33.26
N GLY A 397 26.95 -12.38 33.45
CA GLY A 397 26.34 -12.93 34.64
C GLY A 397 24.83 -13.05 34.56
N THR A 398 24.25 -13.62 35.63
CA THR A 398 22.80 -13.79 35.76
C THR A 398 22.21 -12.71 36.66
N ALA A 399 20.86 -12.58 36.70
CA ALA A 399 20.18 -11.61 37.55
C ALA A 399 20.39 -11.87 39.08
N GLU A 400 20.90 -13.03 39.44
CA GLU A 400 21.18 -13.45 40.80
C GLU A 400 22.64 -13.13 41.23
N ASP A 401 23.47 -12.67 40.26
CA ASP A 401 24.86 -12.30 40.56
C ASP A 401 24.95 -10.92 41.22
N GLU A 402 25.65 -10.79 42.32
CA GLU A 402 25.87 -9.50 43.03
C GLU A 402 26.65 -8.48 42.19
N GLU A 403 27.46 -8.95 41.21
CA GLU A 403 28.23 -8.14 40.28
C GLU A 403 27.69 -8.34 38.83
N LEU A 404 26.51 -7.81 38.58
CA LEU A 404 25.93 -7.80 37.24
C LEU A 404 26.55 -6.68 36.39
N SER A 405 27.18 -7.00 35.27
CA SER A 405 27.66 -6.01 34.32
C SER A 405 26.75 -5.92 33.11
N LEU A 406 26.25 -4.72 32.81
CA LEU A 406 25.42 -4.41 31.62
C LEU A 406 26.17 -3.42 30.72
N ILE A 407 26.39 -3.82 29.49
CA ILE A 407 27.01 -2.97 28.45
C ILE A 407 25.96 -2.71 27.39
N HIS A 408 25.60 -1.44 27.20
CA HIS A 408 24.72 -1.05 26.09
C HIS A 408 25.49 -1.15 24.78
N ILE A 409 24.88 -1.88 23.81
CA ILE A 409 25.36 -1.90 22.44
C ILE A 409 24.70 -0.73 21.72
N SER A 410 25.41 0.40 21.58
CA SER A 410 25.01 1.42 20.63
C SER A 410 25.34 0.91 19.22
N GLU A 411 24.47 1.19 18.25
CA GLU A 411 24.85 1.00 16.84
C GLU A 411 26.20 1.70 16.58
N PRO A 412 27.13 1.07 15.85
CA PRO A 412 28.35 1.74 15.47
C PRO A 412 27.97 3.00 14.70
N THR A 413 28.16 4.15 15.31
CA THR A 413 28.11 5.43 14.60
C THR A 413 29.04 5.27 13.41
N ARG A 414 28.50 5.40 12.18
CA ARG A 414 29.32 5.55 10.98
C ARG A 414 30.25 6.75 11.24
N GLN A 415 31.45 6.50 11.72
CA GLN A 415 32.50 7.49 11.61
C GLN A 415 32.72 7.69 10.13
N GLU A 416 32.26 8.83 9.61
CA GLU A 416 32.74 9.32 8.36
C GLU A 416 34.26 9.38 8.49
N ALA A 417 34.92 8.61 7.65
CA ALA A 417 36.37 8.68 7.52
C ALA A 417 36.73 10.10 7.07
N ILE A 418 37.16 10.91 8.02
CA ILE A 418 37.84 12.17 7.71
C ILE A 418 39.13 11.77 7.04
N SER A 419 39.14 11.84 5.70
CA SER A 419 40.37 11.75 4.92
C SER A 419 41.20 13.01 5.16
N TYR A 420 42.38 12.82 5.72
CA TYR A 420 43.44 13.82 5.66
C TYR A 420 44.04 13.89 4.24
#